data_a5f7dd4ecbb6cbc55f79c7792afbe3cd
#
_entry.id   a5f7dd4ecbb6cbc55f79c7792afbe3cd
#
_cell.length_a   1.000
_cell.length_b   1.000
_cell.length_c   1.000
_cell.angle_alpha   90.00
_cell.angle_beta   90.00
_cell.angle_gamma   90.00
#
_symmetry.space_group_name_H-M   'P 1'
#
loop_
_entity.id
_entity.type
_entity.pdbx_description
1 polymer ?
#
loop_
_entity_poly.entity_id
_entity_poly.type
_entity_poly.pdbx_seq_one_letter_code
_entity_poly.pdbx_strand_id
1 'polypeptide(L)'
;MSRCGFIAILGAPNAGKSTLLNRMTGAKLSIVSPKAQTTRFRVLGIAMRGDAQLLLVDTPGIFQPRRKLDRAMVAAAWTGAEDADLALLLVDAKAGLTEQVRTIAERLGKSGRRAWLVLNKVDICDRPSLLPLTEALTNLVTFEHTYMVSAANGDGVPDLLDALAAAVPEGPHLYPDDDLTDLPDRLLAAEMVREQVFLQTHEEVPYGTTVETESFTERPDGSVRIDVTIYVARAGQKAILIGDGGSKVKSIGARARAALGQALERTVHLFLNVKERSGWDEEGARLRAIGLEDPDRK
;
A
#
# COMPACT_ATOMS: atom_id res chain seq x y z
N MET A 1 -21.14 13.54 -18.19
CA MET A 1 -21.22 14.04 -16.80
C MET A 1 -20.02 13.48 -16.07
N SER A 2 -19.31 14.30 -15.30
CA SER A 2 -18.15 13.83 -14.51
C SER A 2 -18.58 12.79 -13.49
N ARG A 3 -17.66 11.88 -13.19
CA ARG A 3 -17.85 10.81 -12.21
C ARG A 3 -16.69 10.83 -11.24
N CYS A 4 -16.95 10.51 -9.98
CA CYS A 4 -15.89 10.41 -8.97
C CYS A 4 -16.33 9.42 -7.90
N GLY A 5 -15.39 8.57 -7.45
CA GLY A 5 -15.72 7.62 -6.38
C GLY A 5 -14.52 6.95 -5.77
N PHE A 6 -14.68 6.56 -4.49
CA PHE A 6 -13.67 5.85 -3.72
C PHE A 6 -13.77 4.34 -3.94
N ILE A 7 -12.63 3.73 -4.22
CA ILE A 7 -12.49 2.30 -4.47
C ILE A 7 -11.47 1.72 -3.51
N ALA A 8 -11.90 0.93 -2.54
CA ALA A 8 -11.00 0.29 -1.58
C ALA A 8 -10.42 -1.02 -2.15
N ILE A 9 -9.11 -1.17 -2.13
CA ILE A 9 -8.42 -2.40 -2.54
C ILE A 9 -8.13 -3.23 -1.28
N LEU A 10 -8.90 -4.28 -1.07
CA LEU A 10 -8.79 -5.21 0.04
C LEU A 10 -8.09 -6.49 -0.38
N GLY A 11 -7.52 -7.22 0.57
CA GLY A 11 -6.94 -8.54 0.31
C GLY A 11 -5.89 -8.93 1.34
N ALA A 12 -5.50 -10.19 1.30
CA ALA A 12 -4.45 -10.73 2.14
C ALA A 12 -3.10 -10.02 1.88
N PRO A 13 -2.13 -10.12 2.80
CA PRO A 13 -0.76 -9.69 2.51
C PRO A 13 -0.22 -10.36 1.25
N ASN A 14 0.57 -9.62 0.47
CA ASN A 14 1.18 -10.07 -0.80
C ASN A 14 0.19 -10.42 -1.94
N ALA A 15 -1.09 -10.09 -1.82
CA ALA A 15 -2.05 -10.23 -2.93
C ALA A 15 -1.71 -9.32 -4.13
N GLY A 16 -0.89 -8.28 -3.93
CA GLY A 16 -0.45 -7.36 -4.98
C GLY A 16 -1.21 -6.02 -5.00
N LYS A 17 -1.84 -5.64 -3.89
CA LYS A 17 -2.64 -4.40 -3.77
C LYS A 17 -1.86 -3.15 -4.17
N SER A 18 -0.71 -2.93 -3.54
CA SER A 18 0.18 -1.79 -3.84
C SER A 18 0.72 -1.82 -5.27
N THR A 19 0.99 -3.01 -5.81
CA THR A 19 1.40 -3.17 -7.21
C THR A 19 0.27 -2.77 -8.15
N LEU A 20 -0.96 -3.18 -7.84
CA LEU A 20 -2.14 -2.83 -8.63
C LEU A 20 -2.40 -1.32 -8.56
N LEU A 21 -2.36 -0.70 -7.35
CA LEU A 21 -2.49 0.75 -7.20
C LEU A 21 -1.50 1.50 -8.09
N ASN A 22 -0.19 1.19 -7.97
CA ASN A 22 0.85 1.83 -8.76
C ASN A 22 0.65 1.62 -10.27
N ARG A 23 0.16 0.46 -10.68
CA ARG A 23 -0.14 0.16 -12.08
C ARG A 23 -1.32 1.00 -12.60
N MET A 24 -2.39 1.12 -11.81
CA MET A 24 -3.60 1.84 -12.19
C MET A 24 -3.38 3.36 -12.24
N THR A 25 -2.55 3.90 -11.35
CA THR A 25 -2.20 5.33 -11.32
C THR A 25 -1.07 5.71 -12.28
N GLY A 26 -0.31 4.72 -12.76
CA GLY A 26 0.88 4.97 -13.59
C GLY A 26 2.07 5.56 -12.80
N ALA A 27 1.99 5.67 -11.49
CA ALA A 27 3.01 6.25 -10.62
C ALA A 27 3.37 5.34 -9.44
N LYS A 28 4.56 5.52 -8.88
CA LYS A 28 5.01 4.78 -7.70
C LYS A 28 4.59 5.52 -6.43
N LEU A 29 3.37 5.30 -5.98
CA LEU A 29 2.78 5.91 -4.79
C LEU A 29 2.90 5.03 -3.55
N SER A 30 2.69 3.74 -3.72
CA SER A 30 2.78 2.76 -2.64
C SER A 30 4.03 1.89 -2.79
N ILE A 31 4.68 1.56 -1.68
CA ILE A 31 5.87 0.73 -1.69
C ILE A 31 5.55 -0.74 -1.96
N VAL A 32 6.44 -1.41 -2.65
CA VAL A 32 6.26 -2.81 -3.06
C VAL A 32 7.41 -3.67 -2.57
N SER A 33 7.10 -4.76 -1.89
CA SER A 33 8.09 -5.75 -1.51
C SER A 33 7.47 -7.16 -1.50
N PRO A 34 8.28 -8.22 -1.64
CA PRO A 34 7.80 -9.60 -1.52
C PRO A 34 7.43 -9.99 -0.08
N LYS A 35 7.72 -9.11 0.90
CA LYS A 35 7.45 -9.34 2.32
C LYS A 35 6.04 -8.93 2.69
N ALA A 36 5.43 -9.63 3.65
CA ALA A 36 4.13 -9.26 4.19
C ALA A 36 4.17 -7.91 4.91
N GLN A 37 3.01 -7.28 5.11
CA GLN A 37 2.87 -6.04 5.87
C GLN A 37 3.70 -4.86 5.31
N THR A 38 3.84 -4.79 3.98
CA THR A 38 4.57 -3.71 3.32
C THR A 38 3.82 -2.38 3.48
N THR A 39 2.54 -2.33 3.13
CA THR A 39 1.66 -1.17 3.35
C THR A 39 1.22 -1.14 4.81
N ARG A 40 1.46 -0.04 5.51
CA ARG A 40 1.09 0.12 6.93
C ARG A 40 -0.10 1.02 7.16
N PHE A 41 -0.30 2.00 6.31
CA PHE A 41 -1.41 2.94 6.36
C PHE A 41 -2.11 3.02 4.99
N ARG A 42 -3.22 3.71 4.94
CA ARG A 42 -3.99 3.95 3.72
C ARG A 42 -3.20 4.86 2.78
N VAL A 43 -3.03 4.44 1.53
CA VAL A 43 -2.46 5.27 0.46
C VAL A 43 -3.57 5.53 -0.56
N LEU A 44 -3.84 6.80 -0.83
CA LEU A 44 -4.76 7.20 -1.89
C LEU A 44 -3.98 7.40 -3.18
N GLY A 45 -4.42 6.70 -4.23
CA GLY A 45 -4.00 6.95 -5.60
C GLY A 45 -5.15 7.54 -6.41
N ILE A 46 -4.87 8.56 -7.20
CA ILE A 46 -5.83 9.23 -8.06
C ILE A 46 -5.54 8.84 -9.49
N ALA A 47 -6.54 8.33 -10.20
CA ALA A 47 -6.42 7.94 -11.60
C ALA A 47 -7.57 8.53 -12.42
N MET A 48 -7.23 9.22 -13.49
CA MET A 48 -8.22 9.72 -14.45
C MET A 48 -8.48 8.68 -15.53
N ARG A 49 -9.76 8.41 -15.82
CA ARG A 49 -10.18 7.55 -16.94
C ARG A 49 -11.37 8.18 -17.67
N GLY A 50 -11.11 8.81 -18.82
CA GLY A 50 -12.11 9.68 -19.46
C GLY A 50 -12.53 10.82 -18.52
N ASP A 51 -13.84 10.98 -18.33
CA ASP A 51 -14.42 11.98 -17.40
C ASP A 51 -14.58 11.46 -15.96
N ALA A 52 -13.98 10.31 -15.62
CA ALA A 52 -14.07 9.73 -14.28
C ALA A 52 -12.76 9.89 -13.51
N GLN A 53 -12.87 10.35 -12.27
CA GLN A 53 -11.79 10.37 -11.28
C GLN A 53 -11.95 9.16 -10.33
N LEU A 54 -11.00 8.23 -10.39
CA LEU A 54 -10.98 7.03 -9.57
C LEU A 54 -10.09 7.28 -8.35
N LEU A 55 -10.65 7.25 -7.17
CA LEU A 55 -9.97 7.43 -5.89
C LEU A 55 -9.64 6.06 -5.30
N LEU A 56 -8.48 5.53 -5.66
CA LEU A 56 -8.03 4.19 -5.36
C LEU A 56 -7.36 4.14 -3.99
N VAL A 57 -7.91 3.39 -3.06
CA VAL A 57 -7.39 3.29 -1.69
C VAL A 57 -6.65 1.97 -1.51
N ASP A 58 -5.29 2.01 -1.53
CA ASP A 58 -4.49 0.86 -1.10
C ASP A 58 -4.54 0.75 0.42
N THR A 59 -4.98 -0.38 0.91
CA THR A 59 -5.12 -0.65 2.34
C THR A 59 -4.03 -1.60 2.84
N PRO A 60 -3.66 -1.55 4.14
CA PRO A 60 -2.86 -2.61 4.73
C PRO A 60 -3.45 -3.99 4.44
N GLY A 61 -2.58 -4.99 4.32
CA GLY A 61 -3.05 -6.37 4.17
C GLY A 61 -3.85 -6.81 5.40
N ILE A 62 -4.96 -7.51 5.18
CA ILE A 62 -5.78 -8.04 6.27
C ILE A 62 -5.23 -9.41 6.70
N PHE A 63 -4.86 -9.51 7.97
CA PHE A 63 -4.30 -10.70 8.59
C PHE A 63 -4.70 -10.78 10.07
N GLN A 64 -4.36 -11.87 10.76
CA GLN A 64 -4.62 -11.99 12.18
C GLN A 64 -3.63 -11.12 12.98
N PRO A 65 -4.10 -10.05 13.68
CA PRO A 65 -3.22 -9.10 14.36
C PRO A 65 -2.67 -9.70 15.67
N ARG A 66 -1.42 -9.37 15.99
CA ARG A 66 -0.75 -9.79 17.23
C ARG A 66 -0.31 -8.61 18.09
N ARG A 67 0.18 -7.51 17.46
CA ARG A 67 0.69 -6.30 18.13
C ARG A 67 -0.31 -5.16 17.99
N LYS A 68 -0.11 -4.08 18.75
CA LYS A 68 -0.92 -2.86 18.62
C LYS A 68 -0.87 -2.29 17.20
N LEU A 69 0.31 -2.18 16.61
CA LEU A 69 0.49 -1.78 15.22
C LEU A 69 -0.35 -2.65 14.26
N ASP A 70 -0.34 -3.97 14.44
CA ASP A 70 -1.10 -4.89 13.58
C ASP A 70 -2.61 -4.63 13.69
N ARG A 71 -3.12 -4.38 14.92
CA ARG A 71 -4.54 -4.03 15.13
C ARG A 71 -4.92 -2.72 14.45
N ALA A 72 -4.06 -1.69 14.56
CA ALA A 72 -4.25 -0.41 13.89
C ALA A 72 -4.29 -0.57 12.35
N MET A 73 -3.37 -1.35 11.78
CA MET A 73 -3.33 -1.63 10.35
C MET A 73 -4.59 -2.34 9.85
N VAL A 74 -5.04 -3.39 10.56
CA VAL A 74 -6.26 -4.13 10.17
C VAL A 74 -7.51 -3.26 10.33
N ALA A 75 -7.58 -2.43 11.38
CA ALA A 75 -8.66 -1.48 11.54
C ALA A 75 -8.70 -0.47 10.38
N ALA A 76 -7.58 0.14 10.03
CA ALA A 76 -7.47 1.09 8.91
C ALA A 76 -7.90 0.47 7.57
N ALA A 77 -7.60 -0.82 7.34
CA ALA A 77 -8.04 -1.52 6.14
C ALA A 77 -9.58 -1.64 6.06
N TRP A 78 -10.23 -1.94 7.16
CA TRP A 78 -11.69 -2.06 7.19
C TRP A 78 -12.39 -0.71 7.16
N THR A 79 -11.89 0.31 7.87
CA THR A 79 -12.42 1.69 7.75
C THR A 79 -12.35 2.18 6.31
N GLY A 80 -11.21 1.97 5.63
CA GLY A 80 -11.10 2.32 4.21
C GLY A 80 -12.13 1.62 3.32
N ALA A 81 -12.52 0.37 3.65
CA ALA A 81 -13.58 -0.34 2.93
C ALA A 81 -14.98 0.19 3.28
N GLU A 82 -15.17 0.61 4.53
CA GLU A 82 -16.44 1.15 5.01
C GLU A 82 -16.78 2.51 4.40
N ASP A 83 -15.78 3.31 4.10
CA ASP A 83 -15.93 4.65 3.51
C ASP A 83 -16.00 4.63 1.97
N ALA A 84 -15.65 3.52 1.31
CA ALA A 84 -15.58 3.45 -0.14
C ALA A 84 -16.95 3.17 -0.80
N ASP A 85 -17.13 3.66 -2.04
CA ASP A 85 -18.29 3.36 -2.88
C ASP A 85 -18.28 1.92 -3.40
N LEU A 86 -17.09 1.35 -3.55
CA LEU A 86 -16.87 0.01 -4.07
C LEU A 86 -15.65 -0.62 -3.40
N ALA A 87 -15.74 -1.90 -3.04
CA ALA A 87 -14.61 -2.70 -2.56
C ALA A 87 -14.12 -3.67 -3.64
N LEU A 88 -12.82 -3.70 -3.90
CA LEU A 88 -12.16 -4.73 -4.69
C LEU A 88 -11.55 -5.76 -3.76
N LEU A 89 -12.02 -7.00 -3.79
CA LEU A 89 -11.33 -8.12 -3.13
C LEU A 89 -10.24 -8.65 -4.07
N LEU A 90 -8.99 -8.28 -3.81
CA LEU A 90 -7.83 -8.73 -4.57
C LEU A 90 -7.31 -10.05 -4.01
N VAL A 91 -7.28 -11.08 -4.85
CA VAL A 91 -6.85 -12.44 -4.50
C VAL A 91 -5.65 -12.84 -5.36
N ASP A 92 -4.60 -13.34 -4.73
CA ASP A 92 -3.49 -13.99 -5.43
C ASP A 92 -3.98 -15.32 -6.01
N ALA A 93 -4.18 -15.37 -7.33
CA ALA A 93 -4.73 -16.54 -8.02
C ALA A 93 -3.84 -17.78 -7.86
N LYS A 94 -2.52 -17.59 -7.75
CA LYS A 94 -1.58 -18.69 -7.50
C LYS A 94 -1.69 -19.27 -6.09
N ALA A 95 -1.92 -18.42 -5.09
CA ALA A 95 -2.11 -18.86 -3.70
C ALA A 95 -3.49 -19.47 -3.46
N GLY A 96 -4.49 -19.10 -4.26
CA GLY A 96 -5.85 -19.62 -4.21
C GLY A 96 -6.65 -19.16 -2.98
N LEU A 97 -7.67 -19.92 -2.61
CA LEU A 97 -8.54 -19.65 -1.46
C LEU A 97 -7.86 -20.07 -0.16
N THR A 98 -7.02 -19.21 0.37
CA THR A 98 -6.41 -19.38 1.70
C THR A 98 -7.40 -19.06 2.80
N GLU A 99 -7.11 -19.50 4.04
CA GLU A 99 -7.94 -19.18 5.22
C GLU A 99 -8.07 -17.67 5.44
N GLN A 100 -7.02 -16.91 5.18
CA GLN A 100 -7.06 -15.44 5.25
C GLN A 100 -8.02 -14.85 4.22
N VAL A 101 -7.96 -15.32 2.97
CA VAL A 101 -8.87 -14.87 1.90
C VAL A 101 -10.30 -15.22 2.25
N ARG A 102 -10.56 -16.43 2.78
CA ARG A 102 -11.89 -16.87 3.24
C ARG A 102 -12.44 -15.92 4.31
N THR A 103 -11.66 -15.65 5.36
CA THR A 103 -12.04 -14.74 6.45
C THR A 103 -12.39 -13.33 5.95
N ILE A 104 -11.60 -12.81 5.00
CA ILE A 104 -11.86 -11.49 4.39
C ILE A 104 -13.15 -11.52 3.57
N ALA A 105 -13.33 -12.54 2.72
CA ALA A 105 -14.52 -12.69 1.90
C ALA A 105 -15.79 -12.79 2.75
N GLU A 106 -15.80 -13.64 3.78
CA GLU A 106 -16.95 -13.80 4.66
C GLU A 106 -17.33 -12.49 5.40
N ARG A 107 -16.32 -11.74 5.88
CA ARG A 107 -16.58 -10.43 6.51
C ARG A 107 -17.12 -9.42 5.49
N LEU A 108 -16.56 -9.39 4.27
CA LEU A 108 -17.04 -8.53 3.21
C LEU A 108 -18.49 -8.87 2.83
N GLY A 109 -18.82 -10.16 2.70
CA GLY A 109 -20.18 -10.61 2.42
C GLY A 109 -21.20 -10.19 3.50
N LYS A 110 -20.81 -10.27 4.79
CA LYS A 110 -21.64 -9.82 5.91
C LYS A 110 -21.84 -8.29 5.94
N SER A 111 -20.94 -7.51 5.32
CA SER A 111 -21.06 -6.05 5.30
C SER A 111 -22.15 -5.54 4.37
N GLY A 112 -22.64 -6.35 3.42
CA GLY A 112 -23.64 -5.98 2.41
C GLY A 112 -23.16 -4.91 1.42
N ARG A 113 -21.84 -4.65 1.35
CA ARG A 113 -21.28 -3.63 0.47
C ARG A 113 -21.12 -4.14 -0.96
N ARG A 114 -21.14 -3.21 -1.91
CA ARG A 114 -20.79 -3.48 -3.30
C ARG A 114 -19.35 -3.99 -3.35
N ALA A 115 -19.17 -5.14 -3.95
CA ALA A 115 -17.86 -5.78 -4.03
C ALA A 115 -17.61 -6.40 -5.40
N TRP A 116 -16.38 -6.26 -5.91
CA TRP A 116 -15.89 -6.92 -7.10
C TRP A 116 -14.74 -7.84 -6.73
N LEU A 117 -14.66 -8.99 -7.40
CA LEU A 117 -13.56 -9.92 -7.26
C LEU A 117 -12.49 -9.60 -8.31
N VAL A 118 -11.23 -9.49 -7.88
CA VAL A 118 -10.09 -9.32 -8.77
C VAL A 118 -9.08 -10.44 -8.51
N LEU A 119 -8.98 -11.38 -9.42
CA LEU A 119 -7.97 -12.43 -9.39
C LEU A 119 -6.67 -11.89 -10.01
N ASN A 120 -5.66 -11.70 -9.16
CA ASN A 120 -4.37 -11.14 -9.56
C ASN A 120 -3.31 -12.23 -9.73
N LYS A 121 -2.22 -11.89 -10.41
CA LYS A 121 -1.08 -12.75 -10.74
C LYS A 121 -1.45 -13.90 -11.70
N VAL A 122 -2.37 -13.62 -12.60
CA VAL A 122 -2.80 -14.62 -13.60
C VAL A 122 -1.69 -15.01 -14.57
N ASP A 123 -0.64 -14.20 -14.65
CA ASP A 123 0.58 -14.46 -15.43
C ASP A 123 1.43 -15.62 -14.91
N ILE A 124 1.28 -15.97 -13.63
CA ILE A 124 2.07 -17.02 -12.94
C ILE A 124 1.20 -18.10 -12.30
N CYS A 125 -0.11 -18.11 -12.56
CA CYS A 125 -1.01 -19.17 -12.11
C CYS A 125 -1.34 -20.17 -13.22
N ASP A 126 -1.84 -21.33 -12.83
CA ASP A 126 -2.42 -22.31 -13.75
C ASP A 126 -3.83 -21.85 -14.16
N ARG A 127 -4.04 -21.54 -15.44
CA ARG A 127 -5.32 -21.01 -15.96
C ARG A 127 -6.54 -21.88 -15.64
N PRO A 128 -6.50 -23.23 -15.76
CA PRO A 128 -7.59 -24.09 -15.34
C PRO A 128 -8.03 -23.92 -13.88
N SER A 129 -7.14 -23.46 -12.98
CA SER A 129 -7.48 -23.24 -11.56
C SER A 129 -8.32 -22.00 -11.31
N LEU A 130 -8.41 -21.07 -12.27
CA LEU A 130 -9.12 -19.79 -12.09
C LEU A 130 -10.64 -19.97 -11.95
N LEU A 131 -11.24 -20.86 -12.73
CA LEU A 131 -12.69 -21.08 -12.69
C LEU A 131 -13.14 -21.71 -11.36
N PRO A 132 -12.53 -22.81 -10.87
CA PRO A 132 -12.85 -23.35 -9.54
C PRO A 132 -12.60 -22.35 -8.39
N LEU A 133 -11.56 -21.53 -8.49
CA LEU A 133 -11.29 -20.49 -7.51
C LEU A 133 -12.37 -19.41 -7.51
N THR A 134 -12.80 -18.97 -8.69
CA THR A 134 -13.91 -18.02 -8.84
C THR A 134 -15.19 -18.58 -8.23
N GLU A 135 -15.54 -19.82 -8.56
CA GLU A 135 -16.73 -20.49 -8.01
C GLU A 135 -16.67 -20.61 -6.49
N ALA A 136 -15.53 -21.01 -5.92
CA ALA A 136 -15.35 -21.12 -4.48
C ALA A 136 -15.52 -19.77 -3.78
N LEU A 137 -15.06 -18.66 -4.38
CA LEU A 137 -15.19 -17.32 -3.81
C LEU A 137 -16.61 -16.77 -3.97
N THR A 138 -17.27 -16.97 -5.10
CA THR A 138 -18.64 -16.51 -5.34
C THR A 138 -19.67 -17.26 -4.49
N ASN A 139 -19.36 -18.48 -4.06
CA ASN A 139 -20.16 -19.20 -3.06
C ASN A 139 -20.06 -18.60 -1.64
N LEU A 140 -19.01 -17.81 -1.32
CA LEU A 140 -18.86 -17.13 -0.05
C LEU A 140 -19.45 -15.72 -0.06
N VAL A 141 -19.36 -15.02 -1.19
CA VAL A 141 -19.78 -13.62 -1.33
C VAL A 141 -20.36 -13.41 -2.72
N THR A 142 -21.44 -12.65 -2.79
CA THR A 142 -21.96 -12.16 -4.07
C THR A 142 -21.09 -11.00 -4.57
N PHE A 143 -20.40 -11.20 -5.68
CA PHE A 143 -19.67 -10.13 -6.36
C PHE A 143 -20.48 -9.64 -7.57
N GLU A 144 -20.49 -8.31 -7.80
CA GLU A 144 -21.14 -7.75 -8.99
C GLU A 144 -20.37 -8.12 -10.27
N HIS A 145 -19.03 -8.13 -10.19
CA HIS A 145 -18.14 -8.46 -11.31
C HIS A 145 -16.92 -9.24 -10.83
N THR A 146 -16.31 -9.98 -11.78
CA THR A 146 -15.03 -10.68 -11.57
C THR A 146 -14.07 -10.30 -12.68
N TYR A 147 -12.87 -9.86 -12.31
CA TYR A 147 -11.77 -9.53 -13.23
C TYR A 147 -10.56 -10.41 -12.98
N MET A 148 -9.84 -10.69 -14.04
CA MET A 148 -8.58 -11.41 -14.01
C MET A 148 -7.47 -10.49 -14.49
N VAL A 149 -6.46 -10.24 -13.64
CA VAL A 149 -5.43 -9.25 -13.94
C VAL A 149 -4.03 -9.78 -13.59
N SER A 150 -3.03 -9.19 -14.23
CA SER A 150 -1.66 -9.20 -13.73
C SER A 150 -1.24 -7.76 -13.44
N ALA A 151 -1.22 -7.40 -12.16
CA ALA A 151 -0.72 -6.08 -11.74
C ALA A 151 0.76 -5.88 -12.10
N ALA A 152 1.53 -6.96 -12.25
CA ALA A 152 2.95 -6.90 -12.58
C ALA A 152 3.19 -6.49 -14.04
N ASN A 153 2.51 -7.08 -15.00
CA ASN A 153 2.69 -6.80 -16.43
C ASN A 153 1.61 -5.86 -17.01
N GLY A 154 0.47 -5.70 -16.35
CA GLY A 154 -0.63 -4.82 -16.75
C GLY A 154 -1.79 -5.52 -17.46
N ASP A 155 -1.73 -6.83 -17.70
CA ASP A 155 -2.81 -7.57 -18.36
C ASP A 155 -4.13 -7.44 -17.59
N GLY A 156 -5.23 -7.15 -18.29
CA GLY A 156 -6.57 -6.97 -17.73
C GLY A 156 -6.78 -5.70 -16.92
N VAL A 157 -5.72 -4.91 -16.63
CA VAL A 157 -5.83 -3.67 -15.84
C VAL A 157 -6.57 -2.57 -16.59
N PRO A 158 -6.39 -2.35 -17.90
CA PRO A 158 -7.18 -1.37 -18.65
C PRO A 158 -8.68 -1.66 -18.61
N ASP A 159 -9.09 -2.92 -18.77
CA ASP A 159 -10.51 -3.32 -18.72
C ASP A 159 -11.12 -3.10 -17.34
N LEU A 160 -10.34 -3.39 -16.27
CA LEU A 160 -10.74 -3.10 -14.90
C LEU A 160 -10.93 -1.59 -14.69
N LEU A 161 -10.00 -0.75 -15.18
CA LEU A 161 -10.11 0.71 -15.08
C LEU A 161 -11.33 1.25 -15.81
N ASP A 162 -11.63 0.76 -17.03
CA ASP A 162 -12.81 1.18 -17.79
C ASP A 162 -14.10 0.82 -17.08
N ALA A 163 -14.16 -0.37 -16.52
CA ALA A 163 -15.31 -0.81 -15.76
C ALA A 163 -15.50 0.00 -14.46
N LEU A 164 -14.42 0.29 -13.74
CA LEU A 164 -14.47 1.14 -12.54
C LEU A 164 -14.96 2.56 -12.89
N ALA A 165 -14.46 3.15 -13.98
CA ALA A 165 -14.89 4.46 -14.44
C ALA A 165 -16.40 4.53 -14.74
N ALA A 166 -16.97 3.44 -15.25
CA ALA A 166 -18.41 3.33 -15.49
C ALA A 166 -19.22 3.09 -14.19
N ALA A 167 -18.60 2.51 -13.17
CA ALA A 167 -19.28 2.08 -11.94
C ALA A 167 -19.29 3.11 -10.81
N VAL A 168 -18.33 4.06 -10.79
CA VAL A 168 -18.30 5.13 -9.78
C VAL A 168 -19.47 6.09 -9.99
N PRO A 169 -19.98 6.72 -8.89
CA PRO A 169 -21.13 7.59 -8.96
C PRO A 169 -20.87 8.85 -9.80
N GLU A 170 -21.94 9.44 -10.30
CA GLU A 170 -21.91 10.77 -10.91
C GLU A 170 -21.65 11.82 -9.82
N GLY A 171 -20.70 12.72 -10.07
CA GLY A 171 -20.32 13.75 -9.12
C GLY A 171 -19.12 14.57 -9.59
N PRO A 172 -18.82 15.68 -8.90
CA PRO A 172 -17.66 16.49 -9.20
C PRO A 172 -16.37 15.75 -8.82
N HIS A 173 -15.27 16.08 -9.49
CA HIS A 173 -13.94 15.65 -9.07
C HIS A 173 -13.61 16.25 -7.70
N LEU A 174 -13.02 15.45 -6.82
CA LEU A 174 -12.64 15.84 -5.46
C LEU A 174 -11.21 16.36 -5.34
N TYR A 175 -10.38 16.03 -6.32
CA TYR A 175 -8.98 16.44 -6.41
C TYR A 175 -8.72 17.08 -7.77
N PRO A 176 -7.67 17.91 -7.93
CA PRO A 176 -7.18 18.33 -9.24
C PRO A 176 -6.91 17.12 -10.15
N ASP A 177 -7.20 17.27 -11.45
CA ASP A 177 -7.09 16.16 -12.41
C ASP A 177 -5.66 15.70 -12.67
N ASP A 178 -4.68 16.53 -12.35
CA ASP A 178 -3.24 16.27 -12.45
C ASP A 178 -2.62 15.74 -11.15
N ASP A 179 -3.37 15.71 -10.05
CA ASP A 179 -2.92 15.09 -8.81
C ASP A 179 -2.92 13.55 -8.93
N LEU A 180 -1.86 12.92 -8.44
CA LEU A 180 -1.73 11.46 -8.42
C LEU A 180 -2.02 10.85 -7.04
N THR A 181 -1.93 11.66 -5.97
CA THR A 181 -2.11 11.22 -4.58
C THR A 181 -2.30 12.42 -3.66
N ASP A 182 -2.92 12.20 -2.50
CA ASP A 182 -2.97 13.15 -1.39
C ASP A 182 -1.83 12.94 -0.38
N LEU A 183 -0.91 12.01 -0.67
CA LEU A 183 0.18 11.64 0.24
C LEU A 183 1.20 12.78 0.34
N PRO A 184 1.44 13.35 1.53
CA PRO A 184 2.46 14.39 1.69
C PRO A 184 3.87 13.87 1.30
N ASP A 185 4.66 14.69 0.62
CA ASP A 185 6.03 14.37 0.20
C ASP A 185 6.90 13.84 1.34
N ARG A 186 6.68 14.32 2.57
CA ARG A 186 7.37 13.84 3.77
C ARG A 186 7.08 12.37 4.07
N LEU A 187 5.83 11.93 3.92
CA LEU A 187 5.45 10.53 4.11
C LEU A 187 5.95 9.67 2.95
N LEU A 188 5.86 10.16 1.73
CA LEU A 188 6.42 9.48 0.56
C LEU A 188 7.93 9.25 0.74
N ALA A 189 8.67 10.25 1.25
CA ALA A 189 10.10 10.12 1.51
C ALA A 189 10.40 9.03 2.56
N ALA A 190 9.65 8.99 3.66
CA ALA A 190 9.79 7.96 4.67
C ALA A 190 9.49 6.56 4.10
N GLU A 191 8.43 6.42 3.30
CA GLU A 191 8.04 5.15 2.69
C GLU A 191 9.07 4.65 1.67
N MET A 192 9.64 5.52 0.83
CA MET A 192 10.70 5.14 -0.12
C MET A 192 11.96 4.61 0.60
N VAL A 193 12.32 5.22 1.74
CA VAL A 193 13.41 4.71 2.59
C VAL A 193 13.00 3.37 3.22
N ARG A 194 11.76 3.25 3.72
CA ARG A 194 11.25 2.02 4.34
C ARG A 194 11.20 0.87 3.34
N GLU A 195 10.84 1.12 2.08
CA GLU A 195 10.91 0.13 1.02
C GLU A 195 12.32 -0.45 0.89
N GLN A 196 13.34 0.41 0.89
CA GLN A 196 14.73 -0.05 0.79
C GLN A 196 15.19 -0.85 2.00
N VAL A 197 14.68 -0.52 3.20
CA VAL A 197 14.88 -1.36 4.39
C VAL A 197 14.24 -2.74 4.16
N PHE A 198 13.00 -2.80 3.68
CA PHE A 198 12.31 -4.06 3.40
C PHE A 198 13.02 -4.90 2.33
N LEU A 199 13.52 -4.28 1.28
CA LEU A 199 14.20 -4.99 0.17
C LEU A 199 15.60 -5.49 0.56
N GLN A 200 16.30 -4.77 1.45
CA GLN A 200 17.72 -5.03 1.74
C GLN A 200 17.99 -5.69 3.09
N THR A 201 16.97 -5.95 3.90
CA THR A 201 17.08 -6.65 5.18
C THR A 201 16.19 -7.88 5.22
N HIS A 202 16.41 -8.78 6.16
CA HIS A 202 15.73 -10.07 6.25
C HIS A 202 15.14 -10.30 7.65
N GLU A 203 14.41 -11.39 7.80
CA GLU A 203 13.84 -11.85 9.07
C GLU A 203 12.96 -10.78 9.73
N GLU A 204 13.16 -10.48 10.99
CA GLU A 204 12.35 -9.56 11.79
C GLU A 204 12.76 -8.08 11.64
N VAL A 205 13.92 -7.77 11.02
CA VAL A 205 14.43 -6.38 10.92
C VAL A 205 13.43 -5.45 10.23
N PRO A 206 12.83 -5.79 9.06
CA PRO A 206 11.85 -4.91 8.42
C PRO A 206 10.64 -4.61 9.31
N TYR A 207 10.17 -5.62 10.06
CA TYR A 207 8.98 -5.53 10.90
C TYR A 207 9.23 -4.76 12.21
N GLY A 208 10.47 -4.78 12.69
CA GLY A 208 10.93 -4.04 13.88
C GLY A 208 11.38 -2.60 13.59
N THR A 209 11.18 -2.12 12.36
CA THR A 209 11.68 -0.81 11.90
C THR A 209 10.54 0.12 11.56
N THR A 210 10.63 1.40 11.96
CA THR A 210 9.83 2.50 11.40
C THR A 210 10.74 3.59 10.86
N VAL A 211 10.21 4.40 9.95
CA VAL A 211 10.96 5.45 9.28
C VAL A 211 10.19 6.76 9.40
N GLU A 212 10.86 7.83 9.78
CA GLU A 212 10.26 9.15 9.94
C GLU A 212 11.11 10.21 9.24
N THR A 213 10.45 11.11 8.52
CA THR A 213 11.07 12.28 7.92
C THR A 213 11.12 13.40 8.95
N GLU A 214 12.32 13.69 9.44
CA GLU A 214 12.56 14.74 10.43
C GLU A 214 12.44 16.15 9.83
N SER A 215 13.06 16.34 8.64
CA SER A 215 12.97 17.59 7.90
C SER A 215 12.80 17.36 6.40
N PHE A 216 12.08 18.27 5.77
CA PHE A 216 11.93 18.34 4.32
C PHE A 216 12.03 19.83 3.94
N THR A 217 13.11 20.22 3.28
CA THR A 217 13.43 21.63 3.02
C THR A 217 13.74 21.84 1.57
N GLU A 218 12.95 22.67 0.92
CA GLU A 218 13.21 23.12 -0.44
C GLU A 218 14.38 24.13 -0.46
N ARG A 219 15.18 24.03 -1.52
CA ARG A 219 16.32 24.92 -1.73
C ARG A 219 16.05 25.89 -2.88
N PRO A 220 16.74 27.03 -2.91
CA PRO A 220 16.56 28.03 -3.97
C PRO A 220 16.89 27.51 -5.38
N ASP A 221 17.70 26.46 -5.49
CA ASP A 221 18.08 25.81 -6.76
C ASP A 221 17.05 24.77 -7.25
N GLY A 222 15.90 24.67 -6.58
CA GLY A 222 14.84 23.69 -6.88
C GLY A 222 15.12 22.28 -6.35
N SER A 223 16.29 22.02 -5.74
CA SER A 223 16.57 20.76 -5.08
C SER A 223 15.91 20.68 -3.71
N VAL A 224 15.78 19.48 -3.17
CA VAL A 224 15.22 19.25 -1.83
C VAL A 224 16.22 18.55 -0.92
N ARG A 225 16.34 19.03 0.32
CA ARG A 225 17.04 18.34 1.41
C ARG A 225 16.05 17.60 2.29
N ILE A 226 16.29 16.31 2.50
CA ILE A 226 15.45 15.44 3.30
C ILE A 226 16.31 14.75 4.35
N ASP A 227 16.01 14.96 5.62
CA ASP A 227 16.64 14.27 6.74
C ASP A 227 15.66 13.23 7.28
N VAL A 228 16.06 11.96 7.29
CA VAL A 228 15.21 10.80 7.65
C VAL A 228 15.88 10.00 8.74
N THR A 229 15.10 9.60 9.74
CA THR A 229 15.54 8.69 10.80
C THR A 229 14.86 7.33 10.66
N ILE A 230 15.66 6.29 10.64
CA ILE A 230 15.23 4.89 10.71
C ILE A 230 15.28 4.48 12.17
N TYR A 231 14.14 4.18 12.77
CA TYR A 231 14.07 3.69 14.14
C TYR A 231 13.95 2.17 14.15
N VAL A 232 14.72 1.53 15.03
CA VAL A 232 14.72 0.08 15.25
C VAL A 232 14.41 -0.24 16.70
N ALA A 233 13.82 -1.39 16.95
CA ALA A 233 13.44 -1.78 18.31
C ALA A 233 14.63 -2.23 19.18
N ARG A 234 15.75 -2.67 18.57
CA ARG A 234 16.89 -3.30 19.28
C ARG A 234 18.24 -2.90 18.68
N ALA A 235 19.27 -2.84 19.52
CA ALA A 235 20.67 -2.52 19.12
C ALA A 235 21.20 -3.44 18.00
N GLY A 236 20.91 -4.75 18.05
CA GLY A 236 21.31 -5.70 17.01
C GLY A 236 20.74 -5.35 15.62
N GLN A 237 19.50 -4.90 15.56
CA GLN A 237 18.88 -4.45 14.30
C GLN A 237 19.56 -3.18 13.77
N LYS A 238 19.98 -2.27 14.67
CA LYS A 238 20.76 -1.07 14.31
C LYS A 238 22.07 -1.44 13.64
N ALA A 239 22.82 -2.40 14.21
CA ALA A 239 24.06 -2.88 13.64
C ALA A 239 23.86 -3.49 12.24
N ILE A 240 22.82 -4.30 12.05
CA ILE A 240 22.45 -4.89 10.74
C ILE A 240 22.14 -3.80 9.70
N LEU A 241 21.39 -2.77 10.07
CA LEU A 241 21.02 -1.67 9.16
C LEU A 241 22.21 -0.76 8.81
N ILE A 242 23.13 -0.55 9.73
CA ILE A 242 24.36 0.20 9.45
C ILE A 242 25.26 -0.63 8.52
N GLY A 243 25.46 -1.92 8.84
CA GLY A 243 26.35 -2.81 8.12
C GLY A 243 27.83 -2.46 8.33
N ASP A 244 28.72 -3.29 7.82
CA ASP A 244 30.17 -3.09 7.95
C ASP A 244 30.60 -1.77 7.31
N GLY A 245 31.25 -0.90 8.11
CA GLY A 245 31.69 0.42 7.68
C GLY A 245 30.55 1.33 7.15
N GLY A 246 29.30 1.06 7.51
CA GLY A 246 28.14 1.82 7.03
C GLY A 246 27.68 1.45 5.62
N SER A 247 28.10 0.31 5.08
CA SER A 247 27.82 -0.12 3.71
C SER A 247 26.33 -0.28 3.44
N LYS A 248 25.57 -0.87 4.38
CA LYS A 248 24.14 -1.14 4.22
C LYS A 248 23.33 0.15 4.22
N VAL A 249 23.53 1.04 5.19
CA VAL A 249 22.80 2.32 5.25
C VAL A 249 23.11 3.21 4.05
N LYS A 250 24.35 3.19 3.54
CA LYS A 250 24.75 3.86 2.30
C LYS A 250 23.98 3.32 1.08
N SER A 251 23.86 1.99 0.98
CA SER A 251 23.11 1.34 -0.11
C SER A 251 21.63 1.68 -0.04
N ILE A 252 21.02 1.62 1.15
CA ILE A 252 19.62 2.03 1.39
C ILE A 252 19.43 3.48 0.95
N GLY A 253 20.30 4.39 1.41
CA GLY A 253 20.23 5.81 1.07
C GLY A 253 20.39 6.10 -0.41
N ALA A 254 21.32 5.45 -1.10
CA ALA A 254 21.55 5.64 -2.53
C ALA A 254 20.32 5.23 -3.36
N ARG A 255 19.73 4.07 -3.07
CA ARG A 255 18.54 3.58 -3.80
C ARG A 255 17.28 4.39 -3.47
N ALA A 256 17.07 4.75 -2.20
CA ALA A 256 15.95 5.59 -1.80
C ALA A 256 16.04 6.99 -2.44
N ARG A 257 17.23 7.59 -2.46
CA ARG A 257 17.47 8.89 -3.11
C ARG A 257 17.15 8.84 -4.59
N ALA A 258 17.57 7.80 -5.31
CA ALA A 258 17.27 7.63 -6.73
C ALA A 258 15.77 7.52 -6.98
N ALA A 259 15.06 6.70 -6.18
CA ALA A 259 13.61 6.54 -6.28
C ALA A 259 12.86 7.84 -5.97
N LEU A 260 13.29 8.59 -4.94
CA LEU A 260 12.73 9.91 -4.60
C LEU A 260 12.97 10.93 -5.69
N GLY A 261 14.18 10.96 -6.29
CA GLY A 261 14.48 11.86 -7.40
C GLY A 261 13.57 11.65 -8.61
N GLN A 262 13.22 10.39 -8.88
CA GLN A 262 12.25 10.05 -9.92
C GLN A 262 10.81 10.43 -9.55
N ALA A 263 10.38 10.13 -8.31
CA ALA A 263 9.01 10.37 -7.87
C ALA A 263 8.70 11.87 -7.71
N LEU A 264 9.67 12.66 -7.25
CA LEU A 264 9.53 14.11 -7.05
C LEU A 264 9.97 14.95 -8.28
N GLU A 265 10.50 14.30 -9.30
CA GLU A 265 11.01 14.93 -10.54
C GLU A 265 12.04 16.05 -10.28
N ARG A 266 12.83 15.92 -9.19
CA ARG A 266 13.83 16.91 -8.77
C ARG A 266 15.06 16.28 -8.13
N THR A 267 16.11 17.08 -7.99
CA THR A 267 17.33 16.64 -7.28
C THR A 267 17.07 16.50 -5.78
N VAL A 268 17.38 15.31 -5.23
CA VAL A 268 17.18 14.99 -3.81
C VAL A 268 18.51 14.83 -3.08
N HIS A 269 18.66 15.51 -1.95
CA HIS A 269 19.75 15.33 -0.99
C HIS A 269 19.20 14.62 0.24
N LEU A 270 19.39 13.30 0.29
CA LEU A 270 18.86 12.44 1.35
C LEU A 270 19.93 12.14 2.39
N PHE A 271 19.61 12.39 3.68
CA PHE A 271 20.44 12.08 4.83
C PHE A 271 19.72 11.08 5.73
N LEU A 272 20.39 9.98 6.06
CA LEU A 272 19.83 8.91 6.88
C LEU A 272 20.51 8.83 8.24
N ASN A 273 19.70 8.74 9.29
CA ASN A 273 20.12 8.37 10.63
C ASN A 273 19.48 7.03 11.05
N VAL A 274 20.19 6.25 11.87
CA VAL A 274 19.63 5.02 12.45
C VAL A 274 19.68 5.14 13.97
N LYS A 275 18.50 5.11 14.61
CA LYS A 275 18.35 5.24 16.06
C LYS A 275 17.64 4.02 16.64
N GLU A 276 18.05 3.61 17.83
CA GLU A 276 17.33 2.61 18.61
C GLU A 276 16.20 3.27 19.38
N ARG A 277 15.00 2.65 19.32
CA ARG A 277 13.85 3.04 20.13
C ARG A 277 12.96 1.82 20.39
N SER A 278 13.11 1.25 21.57
CA SER A 278 12.30 0.13 22.01
C SER A 278 10.83 0.54 22.17
N GLY A 279 9.90 -0.34 21.79
CA GLY A 279 8.45 -0.15 21.99
C GLY A 279 7.79 0.91 21.09
N TRP A 280 8.46 1.36 20.02
CA TRP A 280 7.90 2.37 19.11
C TRP A 280 6.54 1.94 18.51
N ASP A 281 6.32 0.65 18.32
CA ASP A 281 5.11 0.06 17.73
C ASP A 281 3.90 0.01 18.70
N GLU A 282 4.11 0.35 19.97
CA GLU A 282 3.08 0.51 20.99
C GLU A 282 2.76 1.99 21.28
N GLU A 283 3.55 2.94 20.75
CA GLU A 283 3.38 4.36 20.97
C GLU A 283 2.29 4.95 20.06
N GLY A 284 1.11 5.30 20.61
CA GLY A 284 0.00 5.88 19.83
C GLY A 284 0.36 7.17 19.09
N ALA A 285 1.31 7.97 19.60
CA ALA A 285 1.79 9.16 18.88
C ALA A 285 2.52 8.80 17.57
N ARG A 286 3.28 7.70 17.57
CA ARG A 286 3.97 7.22 16.37
C ARG A 286 3.03 6.55 15.38
N LEU A 287 2.03 5.83 15.86
CA LEU A 287 0.98 5.31 14.98
C LEU A 287 0.32 6.44 14.21
N ARG A 288 0.00 7.57 14.89
CA ARG A 288 -0.55 8.76 14.22
C ARG A 288 0.43 9.41 13.25
N ALA A 289 1.72 9.46 13.60
CA ALA A 289 2.75 10.04 12.71
C ALA A 289 2.89 9.29 11.38
N ILE A 290 2.55 8.01 11.34
CA ILE A 290 2.51 7.19 10.11
C ILE A 290 1.10 7.05 9.53
N GLY A 291 0.13 7.87 9.95
CA GLY A 291 -1.22 7.88 9.38
C GLY A 291 -2.16 6.79 9.93
N LEU A 292 -1.84 6.17 11.08
CA LEU A 292 -2.70 5.19 11.73
C LEU A 292 -3.38 5.77 12.97
N GLU A 293 -4.63 5.41 13.19
CA GLU A 293 -5.32 5.69 14.45
C GLU A 293 -4.86 4.76 15.57
N ASP A 294 -4.90 5.25 16.80
CA ASP A 294 -4.61 4.44 17.98
C ASP A 294 -5.82 3.52 18.28
N PRO A 295 -5.70 2.20 18.10
CA PRO A 295 -6.85 1.27 18.23
C PRO A 295 -7.38 1.16 19.67
N ASP A 296 -6.61 1.61 20.66
CA ASP A 296 -6.97 1.55 22.07
C ASP A 296 -7.51 2.91 22.61
N ARG A 297 -7.60 3.94 21.73
CA ARG A 297 -8.14 5.25 22.06
C ARG A 297 -9.64 5.27 21.79
N LYS A 298 -10.44 5.27 22.85
CA LYS A 298 -11.89 5.52 22.78
C LYS A 298 -12.19 7.00 22.59
#